data_c4b75a31abe84b2aa12eb46f54db9bb1
#
_entry.id   c4b75a31abe84b2aa12eb46f54db9bb1
#
_cell.length_a   1.000
_cell.length_b   1.000
_cell.length_c   1.000
_cell.angle_alpha   90.00
_cell.angle_beta   90.00
_cell.angle_gamma   90.00
#
_symmetry.space_group_name_H-M   'P 1'
#
loop_
_entity.id
_entity.type
_entity.pdbx_description
1 polymer ?
#
loop_
_entity_poly.entity_id
_entity_poly.type
_entity_poly.pdbx_seq_one_letter_code
_entity_poly.pdbx_strand_id
1 'polypeptide(L)' 'MKLTSYEKMFLREAQCDYVLGYWAARVIGMSRNVARREAVTGVFACTRASRVKFLLAHYRLWATHTIRASIADEA' A
#
# COMPACT_ATOMS: atom_id res chain seq x y z
N MET A 1 -3.68 19.09 -7.44
CA MET A 1 -4.95 18.43 -7.81
C MET A 1 -5.69 18.03 -6.54
N LYS A 2 -6.95 18.47 -6.42
CA LYS A 2 -7.75 18.11 -5.26
C LYS A 2 -8.36 16.73 -5.44
N LEU A 3 -8.13 15.86 -4.50
CA LEU A 3 -8.78 14.56 -4.45
C LEU A 3 -10.17 14.71 -3.84
N THR A 4 -11.14 13.95 -4.35
CA THR A 4 -12.46 13.85 -3.75
C THR A 4 -12.37 13.10 -2.42
N SER A 5 -13.41 13.22 -1.58
CA SER A 5 -13.48 12.45 -0.33
C SER A 5 -13.43 10.94 -0.58
N TYR A 6 -14.08 10.48 -1.63
CA TYR A 6 -14.06 9.08 -2.04
C TYR A 6 -12.66 8.62 -2.43
N GLU A 7 -11.93 9.43 -3.22
CA GLU A 7 -10.57 9.12 -3.64
C GLU A 7 -9.60 9.07 -2.46
N LYS A 8 -9.74 10.02 -1.51
CA LYS A 8 -8.94 10.01 -0.28
C LYS A 8 -9.19 8.75 0.55
N MET A 9 -10.44 8.36 0.68
CA MET A 9 -10.83 7.14 1.40
C MET A 9 -10.25 5.90 0.72
N PHE A 10 -10.30 5.85 -0.60
CA PHE A 10 -9.74 4.75 -1.38
C PHE A 10 -8.22 4.63 -1.21
N LEU A 11 -7.50 5.75 -1.22
CA LEU A 11 -6.05 5.74 -0.96
C LEU A 11 -5.74 5.24 0.46
N ARG A 12 -6.56 5.63 1.43
CA ARG A 12 -6.41 5.16 2.81
C ARG A 12 -6.64 3.65 2.93
N GLU A 13 -7.64 3.12 2.24
CA GLU A 13 -7.86 1.68 2.19
C GLU A 13 -6.66 0.94 1.58
N ALA A 14 -6.11 1.46 0.49
CA ALA A 14 -4.92 0.89 -0.13
C ALA A 14 -3.72 0.90 0.82
N GLN A 15 -3.54 1.97 1.59
CA GLN A 15 -2.50 2.05 2.62
C GLN A 15 -2.68 0.99 3.70
N CYS A 16 -3.91 0.80 4.18
CA CYS A 16 -4.21 -0.23 5.18
C CYS A 16 -3.92 -1.63 4.64
N ASP A 17 -4.34 -1.92 3.42
CA ASP A 17 -4.09 -3.21 2.78
C ASP A 17 -2.58 -3.46 2.61
N TYR A 18 -1.84 -2.43 2.24
CA TYR A 18 -0.38 -2.51 2.16
C TYR A 18 0.25 -2.87 3.51
N VAL A 19 -0.11 -2.14 4.56
CA VAL A 19 0.45 -2.36 5.91
C VAL A 19 0.16 -3.78 6.39
N LEU A 20 -1.06 -4.24 6.23
CA LEU A 20 -1.45 -5.60 6.62
C LEU A 20 -0.66 -6.65 5.83
N GLY A 21 -0.53 -6.48 4.52
CA GLY A 21 0.24 -7.40 3.67
C GLY A 21 1.73 -7.40 4.01
N TYR A 22 2.28 -6.22 4.29
CA TYR A 22 3.69 -6.08 4.67
C TYR A 22 3.98 -6.85 5.97
N TRP A 23 3.21 -6.61 7.02
CA TRP A 23 3.44 -7.25 8.32
C TRP A 23 3.16 -8.75 8.27
N ALA A 24 2.16 -9.18 7.52
CA ALA A 24 1.91 -10.61 7.31
C ALA A 24 3.13 -11.30 6.66
N ALA A 25 3.72 -10.68 5.66
CA ALA A 25 4.93 -11.19 5.00
C ALA A 25 6.13 -11.21 5.95
N ARG A 26 6.28 -10.19 6.80
CA ARG A 26 7.36 -10.14 7.79
C ARG A 26 7.22 -11.25 8.84
N VAL A 27 6.02 -11.51 9.29
CA VAL A 27 5.74 -12.56 10.29
C VAL A 27 6.17 -13.95 9.80
N ILE A 28 5.98 -14.24 8.51
CA ILE A 28 6.39 -15.52 7.93
C ILE A 28 7.88 -15.56 7.52
N GLY A 29 8.64 -14.51 7.82
CA GLY A 29 10.10 -14.50 7.66
C GLY A 29 10.62 -13.84 6.39
N MET A 30 9.79 -13.19 5.58
CA MET A 30 10.26 -12.46 4.41
C MET A 30 11.09 -11.24 4.80
N SER A 31 12.14 -10.93 4.01
CA SER A 31 12.94 -9.73 4.19
C SER A 31 12.08 -8.47 3.95
N ARG A 32 12.55 -7.31 4.45
CA ARG A 32 11.86 -6.03 4.24
C ARG A 32 11.56 -5.75 2.76
N ASN A 33 12.54 -5.97 1.89
CA ASN A 33 12.38 -5.72 0.45
C ASN A 33 11.36 -6.66 -0.20
N VAL A 34 11.40 -7.94 0.14
CA VAL A 34 10.45 -8.93 -0.36
C VAL A 34 9.05 -8.64 0.19
N ALA A 35 8.95 -8.32 1.47
CA ALA A 35 7.66 -7.99 2.12
C ALA A 35 7.02 -6.76 1.45
N ARG A 36 7.79 -5.72 1.13
CA ARG A 36 7.28 -4.55 0.41
C ARG A 36 6.74 -4.90 -0.96
N ARG A 37 7.47 -5.71 -1.73
CA ARG A 37 7.05 -6.18 -3.05
C ARG A 37 5.75 -6.97 -2.98
N GLU A 38 5.68 -7.91 -2.06
CA GLU A 38 4.48 -8.72 -1.84
C GLU A 38 3.29 -7.87 -1.43
N ALA A 39 3.50 -6.88 -0.56
CA ALA A 39 2.44 -5.97 -0.13
C ALA A 39 1.90 -5.14 -1.30
N VAL A 40 2.77 -4.60 -2.14
CA VAL A 40 2.36 -3.84 -3.34
C VAL A 40 1.58 -4.73 -4.30
N THR A 41 2.10 -5.92 -4.59
CA THR A 41 1.45 -6.90 -5.46
C THR A 41 0.06 -7.26 -4.93
N GLY A 42 -0.06 -7.48 -3.62
CA GLY A 42 -1.32 -7.81 -2.97
C GLY A 42 -2.36 -6.69 -3.10
N VAL A 43 -1.95 -5.44 -2.92
CA VAL A 43 -2.86 -4.29 -3.09
C VAL A 43 -3.42 -4.25 -4.51
N PHE A 44 -2.57 -4.38 -5.52
CA PHE A 44 -3.01 -4.35 -6.91
C PHE A 44 -3.85 -5.57 -7.28
N ALA A 45 -3.53 -6.75 -6.75
CA ALA A 45 -4.29 -7.97 -7.00
C ALA A 45 -5.72 -7.90 -6.45
N CYS A 46 -5.92 -7.23 -5.32
CA CYS A 46 -7.23 -7.08 -4.68
C CYS A 46 -8.03 -5.88 -5.23
N THR A 47 -7.44 -5.05 -6.07
CA THR A 47 -8.06 -3.83 -6.57
C THR A 47 -8.74 -4.06 -7.90
N ARG A 48 -9.95 -3.52 -8.06
CA ARG A 48 -10.67 -3.57 -9.33
C ARG A 48 -9.87 -2.85 -10.41
N ALA A 49 -9.91 -3.38 -11.63
CA ALA A 49 -9.17 -2.85 -12.78
C ALA A 49 -9.36 -1.35 -12.99
N SER A 50 -10.59 -0.84 -12.78
CA SER A 50 -10.90 0.58 -12.93
C SER A 50 -10.15 1.48 -11.93
N ARG A 51 -9.77 0.94 -10.78
CA ARG A 51 -9.05 1.67 -9.72
C ARG A 51 -7.54 1.50 -9.79
N VAL A 52 -7.05 0.52 -10.54
CA VAL A 52 -5.60 0.30 -10.71
C VAL A 52 -4.94 1.52 -11.35
N LYS A 53 -5.56 2.09 -12.38
CA LYS A 53 -5.06 3.31 -13.02
C LYS A 53 -4.94 4.46 -12.04
N PHE A 54 -5.94 4.62 -11.17
CA PHE A 54 -5.93 5.66 -10.15
C PHE A 54 -4.78 5.44 -9.15
N LEU A 55 -4.60 4.23 -8.66
CA LEU A 55 -3.50 3.90 -7.75
C LEU A 55 -2.13 4.13 -8.40
N LEU A 56 -1.96 3.75 -9.66
CA LEU A 56 -0.72 3.99 -10.38
C LEU A 56 -0.42 5.47 -10.51
N ALA A 57 -1.45 6.29 -10.81
CA ALA A 57 -1.29 7.73 -10.93
C ALA A 57 -0.95 8.40 -9.59
N HIS A 58 -1.42 7.84 -8.48
CA HIS A 58 -1.22 8.38 -7.14
C HIS A 58 -0.29 7.52 -6.28
N TYR A 59 0.53 6.69 -6.91
CA TYR A 59 1.41 5.75 -6.25
C TYR A 59 2.27 6.40 -5.15
N ARG A 60 2.84 7.57 -5.42
CA ARG A 60 3.67 8.28 -4.44
C ARG A 60 2.91 8.68 -3.19
N LEU A 61 1.63 9.07 -3.34
CA LEU A 61 0.82 9.51 -2.20
C LEU A 61 0.55 8.37 -1.21
N TRP A 62 0.22 7.18 -1.71
CA TRP A 62 -0.07 6.09 -0.80
C TRP A 62 1.16 5.26 -0.44
N ALA A 63 2.05 5.00 -1.38
CA ALA A 63 3.19 4.11 -1.14
C ALA A 63 4.27 4.75 -0.27
N THR A 64 4.62 6.01 -0.52
CA THR A 64 5.70 6.68 0.22
C THR A 64 5.37 6.81 1.71
N HIS A 65 4.19 7.30 2.03
CA HIS A 65 3.76 7.43 3.42
C HIS A 65 3.65 6.07 4.10
N THR A 66 3.12 5.09 3.39
CA THR A 66 2.91 3.74 3.92
C THR A 66 4.24 3.04 4.20
N ILE A 67 5.20 3.15 3.30
CA ILE A 67 6.53 2.59 3.49
C ILE A 67 7.23 3.23 4.70
N ARG A 68 7.16 4.56 4.82
CA ARG A 68 7.74 5.29 5.96
C ARG A 68 7.12 4.86 7.28
N ALA A 69 5.79 4.76 7.33
CA ALA A 69 5.08 4.32 8.52
C ALA A 69 5.48 2.89 8.92
N SER A 70 5.57 1.98 7.94
CA SER A 70 5.98 0.59 8.20
C SER A 70 7.42 0.51 8.74
N ILE A 71 8.34 1.32 8.22
CA ILE A 71 9.72 1.37 8.71
C ILE A 71 9.77 1.95 10.11
N ALA A 72 9.02 3.01 10.40
CA ALA A 72 8.96 3.62 11.73
C ALA A 72 8.46 2.62 12.77
N ASP A 73 7.45 1.83 12.42
CA ASP A 73 6.90 0.80 13.31
C ASP A 73 7.89 -0.34 13.58
N GLU A 74 8.83 -0.60 12.68
CA GLU A 74 9.90 -1.59 12.86
C GLU A 74 11.06 -1.09 13.75
N ALA A 75 11.20 0.20 13.84
CA ALA A 75 12.26 0.81 14.62
C ALA A 75 11.99 0.70 16.12
#